data_f61479df9bc2f2d818f5272e8bc240a8
#
_entry.id   f61479df9bc2f2d818f5272e8bc240a8
#
_cell.length_a   1.000
_cell.length_b   1.000
_cell.length_c   1.000
_cell.angle_alpha   90.00
_cell.angle_beta   90.00
_cell.angle_gamma   90.00
#
_symmetry.space_group_name_H-M   'P 1'
#
loop_
_entity.id
_entity.type
_entity.pdbx_description
1 polymer ?
#
loop_
_entity_poly.entity_id
_entity_poly.type
_entity_poly.pdbx_seq_one_letter_code
_entity_poly.pdbx_strand_id
1 'polypeptide(L)'
;MMALGLGSCSDFLEIEPLNDIVLDKFWNEENDVENIVAGCYSGMQNRILIERMIVWGELRSDHLIGGTGVQDNINIQNILKENITANNVYTSWGEFYDIINRCNTVLHYSPLVAERDPNYTETELMATRAEVSAIRDLCYFYLIRTFRDVPYSTQPFLDELQQMAMPATKFDAVLDSLITDLENVRTYAVKTYPVSKKNYQCGRITQDAIHAMLAEMYLWKKDYANSVRYADMVIDSKTQRYQNEIDNIGSNSSAYKMFEDYPLIYDSYTSGNYYGNAYESIFGSGASRESILELIFADDNTLLANHGLSFLYGNQKTSPGIVKPADFITTDVSDASYKVYRDKYDTRYYENLYKMSASQYGVAKYVCKNGMVTVSSTEISAMSQYPSYPEKYCHANWILYRLTDVMLLKAEALVQMVEGDAKSEVNDSLLRAAYDIVSVINKRSNCATTYTPITYANYSTKSQMENLVFEERARELMFEGKRWYDLVRRSLRDGNTSYLVQQVTRKGSDNASVVQAKLAKMDAIFWPYNLDELKVNPYLVQNPAFGSGDDNSYQNTTK
;
A
#
# COMPACT_ATOMS: atom_id res chain seq x y z
N MET A 1 -12.08 83.24 -11.09
CA MET A 1 -12.76 82.06 -10.64
C MET A 1 -12.05 80.86 -11.22
N MET A 2 -11.29 80.16 -10.43
CA MET A 2 -10.49 79.03 -10.84
C MET A 2 -11.20 77.76 -10.31
N ALA A 3 -11.77 76.96 -11.20
CA ALA A 3 -12.47 75.72 -10.82
C ALA A 3 -11.40 74.60 -10.68
N LEU A 4 -11.22 74.11 -9.48
CA LEU A 4 -10.44 72.94 -9.13
C LEU A 4 -11.31 71.69 -9.42
N GLY A 5 -10.90 70.89 -10.44
CA GLY A 5 -11.46 69.59 -10.70
C GLY A 5 -11.00 68.58 -9.68
N LEU A 6 -11.91 67.99 -8.92
CA LEU A 6 -11.69 66.82 -8.07
C LEU A 6 -11.69 65.60 -8.96
N GLY A 7 -10.49 65.11 -9.33
CA GLY A 7 -10.32 63.76 -9.86
C GLY A 7 -10.48 62.75 -8.72
N SER A 8 -11.61 62.05 -8.69
CA SER A 8 -11.83 60.88 -7.80
C SER A 8 -11.00 59.72 -8.32
N CYS A 9 -10.00 59.30 -7.55
CA CYS A 9 -9.39 58.00 -7.76
C CYS A 9 -10.38 56.91 -7.32
N SER A 10 -11.00 56.26 -8.30
CA SER A 10 -11.94 55.15 -8.08
C SER A 10 -11.25 53.84 -7.68
N ASP A 11 -9.93 53.78 -7.83
CA ASP A 11 -9.17 52.52 -7.60
C ASP A 11 -8.76 52.26 -6.14
N PHE A 12 -9.23 53.10 -5.19
CA PHE A 12 -8.81 52.95 -3.77
C PHE A 12 -9.84 52.20 -2.90
N LEU A 13 -10.95 51.74 -3.46
CA LEU A 13 -12.05 51.09 -2.69
C LEU A 13 -12.48 49.71 -3.21
N GLU A 14 -11.76 49.12 -4.16
CA GLU A 14 -11.90 47.67 -4.40
C GLU A 14 -11.01 46.92 -3.42
N ILE A 15 -11.59 46.59 -2.27
CA ILE A 15 -11.01 45.61 -1.35
C ILE A 15 -11.33 44.25 -1.98
N GLU A 16 -10.41 43.79 -2.82
CA GLU A 16 -10.45 42.39 -3.26
C GLU A 16 -10.29 41.49 -2.02
N PRO A 17 -11.07 40.41 -1.85
CA PRO A 17 -10.90 39.49 -0.74
C PRO A 17 -9.46 38.95 -0.75
N LEU A 18 -8.75 39.09 0.36
CA LEU A 18 -7.32 38.73 0.47
C LEU A 18 -7.01 37.29 0.07
N ASN A 19 -7.98 36.38 0.18
CA ASN A 19 -7.81 34.96 -0.14
C ASN A 19 -7.86 34.67 -1.65
N ASP A 20 -8.72 35.33 -2.44
CA ASP A 20 -8.81 35.13 -3.89
C ASP A 20 -7.58 35.72 -4.61
N ILE A 21 -7.08 36.84 -4.14
CA ILE A 21 -5.91 37.52 -4.73
C ILE A 21 -4.63 36.70 -4.52
N VAL A 22 -4.53 35.96 -3.42
CA VAL A 22 -3.31 35.16 -3.11
C VAL A 22 -3.23 33.91 -3.99
N LEU A 23 -4.33 33.21 -4.22
CA LEU A 23 -4.32 31.99 -5.04
C LEU A 23 -4.06 32.27 -6.51
N ASP A 24 -4.74 33.25 -7.13
CA ASP A 24 -4.54 33.60 -8.54
C ASP A 24 -3.15 34.19 -8.83
N LYS A 25 -2.53 34.84 -7.85
CA LYS A 25 -1.16 35.36 -7.94
C LYS A 25 -0.08 34.31 -7.69
N PHE A 26 -0.44 33.19 -7.08
CA PHE A 26 0.50 32.09 -6.80
C PHE A 26 0.82 31.27 -8.05
N TRP A 27 -0.19 30.96 -8.89
CA TRP A 27 -0.04 30.05 -10.02
C TRP A 27 0.46 30.75 -11.30
N ASN A 28 1.77 30.96 -11.43
CA ASN A 28 2.35 31.71 -12.54
C ASN A 28 3.35 30.90 -13.38
N GLU A 29 4.15 30.02 -12.78
CA GLU A 29 5.21 29.29 -13.44
C GLU A 29 5.25 27.81 -13.07
N GLU A 30 5.96 27.00 -13.86
CA GLU A 30 6.13 25.55 -13.66
C GLU A 30 6.51 25.20 -12.21
N ASN A 31 7.43 25.97 -11.60
CA ASN A 31 7.87 25.73 -10.23
C ASN A 31 6.74 25.84 -9.21
N ASP A 32 5.73 26.67 -9.43
CA ASP A 32 4.58 26.79 -8.53
C ASP A 32 3.77 25.48 -8.53
N VAL A 33 3.58 24.90 -9.72
CA VAL A 33 2.93 23.60 -9.88
C VAL A 33 3.73 22.49 -9.20
N GLU A 34 5.04 22.41 -9.49
CA GLU A 34 5.92 21.38 -8.94
C GLU A 34 6.01 21.46 -7.41
N ASN A 35 5.99 22.65 -6.81
CA ASN A 35 5.98 22.83 -5.36
C ASN A 35 4.73 22.21 -4.70
N ILE A 36 3.55 22.36 -5.32
CA ILE A 36 2.31 21.75 -4.77
C ILE A 36 2.29 20.24 -5.03
N VAL A 37 2.80 19.78 -6.18
CA VAL A 37 2.98 18.34 -6.44
C VAL A 37 3.91 17.71 -5.40
N ALA A 38 5.04 18.34 -5.10
CA ALA A 38 5.94 17.92 -4.01
C ALA A 38 5.23 17.93 -2.65
N GLY A 39 4.33 18.91 -2.42
CA GLY A 39 3.46 18.97 -1.26
C GLY A 39 2.49 17.78 -1.14
N CYS A 40 2.01 17.22 -2.27
CA CYS A 40 1.20 16.00 -2.26
C CYS A 40 2.01 14.79 -1.78
N TYR A 41 3.23 14.60 -2.29
CA TYR A 41 4.12 13.53 -1.84
C TYR A 41 4.52 13.68 -0.37
N SER A 42 4.88 14.90 0.04
CA SER A 42 5.19 15.19 1.44
C SER A 42 4.00 14.90 2.38
N GLY A 43 2.77 15.17 1.92
CA GLY A 43 1.57 14.79 2.64
C GLY A 43 1.45 13.26 2.80
N MET A 44 1.76 12.49 1.75
CA MET A 44 1.76 11.04 1.81
C MET A 44 2.83 10.46 2.74
N GLN A 45 3.94 11.17 2.93
CA GLN A 45 5.02 10.80 3.87
C GLN A 45 4.70 11.18 5.33
N ASN A 46 3.58 11.85 5.59
CA ASN A 46 3.18 12.21 6.95
C ASN A 46 3.06 10.97 7.82
N ARG A 47 3.60 11.05 9.05
CA ARG A 47 3.56 9.98 10.03
C ARG A 47 2.16 9.38 10.20
N ILE A 48 1.14 10.24 10.36
CA ILE A 48 -0.24 9.82 10.60
C ILE A 48 -0.77 9.00 9.42
N LEU A 49 -0.44 9.41 8.19
CA LEU A 49 -0.87 8.70 6.99
C LEU A 49 -0.20 7.32 6.88
N ILE A 50 1.11 7.23 7.13
CA ILE A 50 1.83 5.95 7.17
C ILE A 50 1.24 5.02 8.23
N GLU A 51 0.99 5.53 9.45
CA GLU A 51 0.32 4.74 10.49
C GLU A 51 -1.03 4.21 10.00
N ARG A 52 -1.86 5.04 9.33
CA ARG A 52 -3.15 4.59 8.79
C ARG A 52 -3.00 3.54 7.71
N MET A 53 -2.07 3.70 6.76
CA MET A 53 -1.82 2.70 5.72
C MET A 53 -1.48 1.32 6.33
N ILE A 54 -0.65 1.30 7.38
CA ILE A 54 -0.29 0.07 8.09
C ILE A 54 -1.49 -0.45 8.89
N VAL A 55 -2.13 0.39 9.69
CA VAL A 55 -3.23 0.00 10.57
C VAL A 55 -4.42 -0.54 9.78
N TRP A 56 -4.81 0.15 8.71
CA TRP A 56 -5.95 -0.25 7.88
C TRP A 56 -5.67 -1.53 7.08
N GLY A 57 -4.45 -1.67 6.58
CA GLY A 57 -4.08 -2.80 5.73
C GLY A 57 -3.55 -4.03 6.47
N GLU A 58 -3.20 -3.93 7.77
CA GLU A 58 -2.52 -5.02 8.46
C GLU A 58 -3.11 -5.40 9.81
N LEU A 59 -3.46 -4.45 10.71
CA LEU A 59 -3.70 -4.75 12.13
C LEU A 59 -4.90 -5.65 12.41
N ARG A 60 -5.95 -5.55 11.60
CA ARG A 60 -7.13 -6.42 11.73
C ARG A 60 -6.89 -7.84 11.20
N SER A 61 -5.82 -8.04 10.42
CA SER A 61 -5.46 -9.34 9.83
C SER A 61 -5.00 -10.36 10.88
N ASP A 62 -4.56 -11.50 10.39
CA ASP A 62 -4.00 -12.59 11.18
C ASP A 62 -2.53 -12.39 11.57
N HIS A 63 -1.80 -11.42 10.97
CA HIS A 63 -0.34 -11.33 11.12
C HIS A 63 0.13 -10.69 12.43
N LEU A 64 -0.62 -9.77 13.01
CA LEU A 64 -0.19 -8.95 14.13
C LEU A 64 -1.07 -9.09 15.37
N ILE A 65 -0.41 -9.07 16.53
CA ILE A 65 -1.01 -8.99 17.86
C ILE A 65 -0.36 -7.86 18.67
N GLY A 66 -0.88 -7.59 19.87
CA GLY A 66 -0.33 -6.57 20.75
C GLY A 66 1.09 -6.92 21.20
N GLY A 67 1.99 -5.96 21.05
CA GLY A 67 3.35 -5.98 21.55
C GLY A 67 3.50 -5.35 22.94
N THR A 68 4.74 -5.10 23.35
CA THR A 68 5.04 -4.40 24.59
C THR A 68 4.55 -2.96 24.51
N GLY A 69 3.83 -2.47 25.53
CA GLY A 69 3.28 -1.10 25.55
C GLY A 69 1.94 -0.93 24.84
N VAL A 70 1.38 -1.99 24.25
CA VAL A 70 0.05 -1.90 23.62
C VAL A 70 -1.04 -1.54 24.63
N GLN A 71 -0.87 -1.89 25.92
CA GLN A 71 -1.78 -1.56 27.01
C GLN A 71 -1.94 -0.04 27.22
N ASP A 72 -0.97 0.75 26.81
CA ASP A 72 -1.01 2.21 26.91
C ASP A 72 -1.67 2.86 25.68
N ASN A 73 -2.02 2.07 24.67
CA ASN A 73 -2.71 2.54 23.45
C ASN A 73 -4.05 1.84 23.23
N ILE A 74 -5.09 2.41 23.83
CA ILE A 74 -6.44 1.86 23.77
C ILE A 74 -7.00 1.75 22.35
N ASN A 75 -6.60 2.66 21.44
CA ASN A 75 -7.06 2.64 20.05
C ASN A 75 -6.53 1.38 19.32
N ILE A 76 -5.23 1.10 19.43
CA ILE A 76 -4.62 -0.10 18.84
C ILE A 76 -5.17 -1.37 19.50
N GLN A 77 -5.31 -1.39 20.83
CA GLN A 77 -5.92 -2.54 21.52
C GLN A 77 -7.33 -2.85 20.99
N ASN A 78 -8.16 -1.83 20.83
CA ASN A 78 -9.52 -2.00 20.35
C ASN A 78 -9.55 -2.53 18.90
N ILE A 79 -8.63 -2.09 18.05
CA ILE A 79 -8.50 -2.61 16.68
C ILE A 79 -8.12 -4.09 16.70
N LEU A 80 -7.08 -4.46 17.44
CA LEU A 80 -6.61 -5.84 17.54
C LEU A 80 -7.64 -6.81 18.10
N LYS A 81 -8.58 -6.31 18.94
CA LYS A 81 -9.69 -7.06 19.54
C LYS A 81 -11.00 -6.96 18.78
N GLU A 82 -11.01 -6.33 17.59
CA GLU A 82 -12.24 -6.06 16.83
C GLU A 82 -13.30 -5.25 17.63
N ASN A 83 -12.86 -4.36 18.52
CA ASN A 83 -13.70 -3.46 19.31
C ASN A 83 -13.61 -2.02 18.80
N ILE A 84 -13.52 -1.86 17.48
CA ILE A 84 -13.41 -0.54 16.86
C ILE A 84 -14.69 0.27 17.11
N THR A 85 -14.53 1.53 17.51
CA THR A 85 -15.64 2.48 17.71
C THR A 85 -15.45 3.69 16.80
N ALA A 86 -16.51 4.44 16.56
CA ALA A 86 -16.45 5.66 15.76
C ALA A 86 -15.52 6.76 16.35
N ASN A 87 -15.16 6.65 17.64
CA ASN A 87 -14.21 7.55 18.31
C ASN A 87 -12.76 7.10 18.22
N ASN A 88 -12.46 5.96 17.61
CA ASN A 88 -11.09 5.50 17.43
C ASN A 88 -10.34 6.47 16.51
N VAL A 89 -9.14 6.90 16.90
CA VAL A 89 -8.36 7.89 16.14
C VAL A 89 -8.01 7.42 14.72
N TYR A 90 -7.95 6.11 14.49
CA TYR A 90 -7.68 5.53 13.17
C TYR A 90 -8.91 5.46 12.26
N THR A 91 -10.09 5.90 12.71
CA THR A 91 -11.27 6.04 11.85
C THR A 91 -11.34 7.38 11.14
N SER A 92 -10.47 8.35 11.52
CA SER A 92 -10.36 9.63 10.83
C SER A 92 -9.65 9.48 9.47
N TRP A 93 -10.12 10.17 8.46
CA TRP A 93 -9.63 10.14 7.09
C TRP A 93 -9.14 11.50 6.56
N GLY A 94 -9.15 12.53 7.41
CA GLY A 94 -8.87 13.91 7.01
C GLY A 94 -7.60 14.08 6.20
N GLU A 95 -6.50 13.43 6.60
CA GLU A 95 -5.22 13.55 5.92
C GLU A 95 -5.23 13.01 4.48
N PHE A 96 -6.08 12.01 4.16
CA PHE A 96 -6.28 11.56 2.79
C PHE A 96 -7.04 12.60 1.98
N TYR A 97 -8.08 13.22 2.54
CA TYR A 97 -8.82 14.28 1.87
C TYR A 97 -8.01 15.56 1.69
N ASP A 98 -7.07 15.87 2.57
CA ASP A 98 -6.13 16.98 2.39
C ASP A 98 -5.27 16.78 1.13
N ILE A 99 -4.76 15.57 0.90
CA ILE A 99 -4.00 15.24 -0.30
C ILE A 99 -4.89 15.28 -1.54
N ILE A 100 -6.08 14.69 -1.46
CA ILE A 100 -7.07 14.73 -2.55
C ILE A 100 -7.36 16.17 -2.95
N ASN A 101 -7.58 17.07 -1.97
CA ASN A 101 -7.83 18.47 -2.25
C ASN A 101 -6.64 19.16 -2.90
N ARG A 102 -5.41 18.91 -2.44
CA ARG A 102 -4.18 19.43 -3.09
C ARG A 102 -4.09 18.94 -4.54
N CYS A 103 -4.33 17.66 -4.80
CA CYS A 103 -4.34 17.12 -6.16
C CYS A 103 -5.41 17.79 -7.04
N ASN A 104 -6.64 17.96 -6.51
CA ASN A 104 -7.71 18.67 -7.22
C ASN A 104 -7.32 20.13 -7.51
N THR A 105 -6.66 20.80 -6.59
CA THR A 105 -6.17 22.18 -6.76
C THR A 105 -5.12 22.26 -7.88
N VAL A 106 -4.16 21.33 -7.93
CA VAL A 106 -3.19 21.25 -9.04
C VAL A 106 -3.91 21.00 -10.37
N LEU A 107 -4.85 20.06 -10.42
CA LEU A 107 -5.63 19.76 -11.63
C LEU A 107 -6.43 20.95 -12.14
N HIS A 108 -6.89 21.81 -11.22
CA HIS A 108 -7.65 23.02 -11.53
C HIS A 108 -6.77 24.14 -12.09
N TYR A 109 -5.61 24.42 -11.44
CA TYR A 109 -4.79 25.57 -11.78
C TYR A 109 -3.67 25.30 -12.79
N SER A 110 -3.19 24.06 -12.92
CA SER A 110 -2.09 23.73 -13.84
C SER A 110 -2.34 24.11 -15.31
N PRO A 111 -3.58 24.04 -15.87
CA PRO A 111 -3.84 24.55 -17.22
C PRO A 111 -3.61 26.06 -17.35
N LEU A 112 -3.96 26.84 -16.32
CA LEU A 112 -3.76 28.28 -16.31
C LEU A 112 -2.25 28.62 -16.30
N VAL A 113 -1.44 27.85 -15.58
CA VAL A 113 0.02 28.02 -15.59
C VAL A 113 0.59 27.72 -16.96
N ALA A 114 0.12 26.68 -17.66
CA ALA A 114 0.56 26.36 -19.01
C ALA A 114 0.22 27.48 -20.04
N GLU A 115 -0.83 28.26 -19.78
CA GLU A 115 -1.16 29.45 -20.60
C GLU A 115 -0.21 30.63 -20.30
N ARG A 116 0.34 30.72 -19.08
CA ARG A 116 1.16 31.84 -18.60
C ARG A 116 2.67 31.62 -18.78
N ASP A 117 3.13 30.39 -18.57
CA ASP A 117 4.54 30.02 -18.63
C ASP A 117 4.86 29.20 -19.88
N PRO A 118 5.57 29.79 -20.87
CA PRO A 118 5.98 29.05 -22.07
C PRO A 118 6.91 27.87 -21.83
N ASN A 119 7.55 27.78 -20.64
CA ASN A 119 8.41 26.66 -20.29
C ASN A 119 7.60 25.46 -19.79
N TYR A 120 6.41 25.69 -19.26
CA TYR A 120 5.50 24.62 -18.83
C TYR A 120 4.68 24.14 -20.05
N THR A 121 5.26 23.21 -20.78
CA THR A 121 4.71 22.72 -22.04
C THR A 121 3.46 21.86 -21.85
N GLU A 122 2.66 21.70 -22.93
CA GLU A 122 1.51 20.78 -22.93
C GLU A 122 1.89 19.35 -22.51
N THR A 123 3.08 18.88 -22.89
CA THR A 123 3.58 17.54 -22.50
C THR A 123 3.80 17.47 -20.98
N GLU A 124 4.36 18.50 -20.39
CA GLU A 124 4.59 18.59 -18.94
C GLU A 124 3.29 18.74 -18.18
N LEU A 125 2.36 19.56 -18.68
CA LEU A 125 1.00 19.69 -18.15
C LEU A 125 0.31 18.32 -18.10
N MET A 126 0.31 17.57 -19.21
CA MET A 126 -0.33 16.25 -19.26
C MET A 126 0.36 15.22 -18.36
N ALA A 127 1.69 15.28 -18.23
CA ALA A 127 2.45 14.43 -17.30
C ALA A 127 2.09 14.77 -15.84
N THR A 128 2.04 16.05 -15.47
CA THR A 128 1.60 16.52 -14.15
C THR A 128 0.18 16.06 -13.85
N ARG A 129 -0.74 16.22 -14.79
CA ARG A 129 -2.13 15.78 -14.63
C ARG A 129 -2.21 14.27 -14.37
N ALA A 130 -1.44 13.46 -15.13
CA ALA A 130 -1.39 12.02 -14.92
C ALA A 130 -0.85 11.67 -13.53
N GLU A 131 0.18 12.36 -13.08
CA GLU A 131 0.81 12.15 -11.77
C GLU A 131 -0.14 12.47 -10.63
N VAL A 132 -0.74 13.66 -10.60
CA VAL A 132 -1.60 14.07 -9.49
C VAL A 132 -2.96 13.37 -9.51
N SER A 133 -3.50 13.02 -10.68
CA SER A 133 -4.68 12.14 -10.78
C SER A 133 -4.39 10.80 -10.12
N ALA A 134 -3.24 10.18 -10.42
CA ALA A 134 -2.89 8.89 -9.82
C ALA A 134 -2.68 8.98 -8.29
N ILE A 135 -2.09 10.07 -7.76
CA ILE A 135 -1.98 10.27 -6.31
C ILE A 135 -3.38 10.41 -5.68
N ARG A 136 -4.26 11.21 -6.26
CA ARG A 136 -5.65 11.37 -5.80
C ARG A 136 -6.38 10.04 -5.77
N ASP A 137 -6.29 9.29 -6.86
CA ASP A 137 -6.99 8.03 -7.04
C ASP A 137 -6.44 6.94 -6.11
N LEU A 138 -5.13 6.95 -5.83
CA LEU A 138 -4.54 6.09 -4.80
C LEU A 138 -5.12 6.40 -3.41
N CYS A 139 -5.27 7.69 -3.05
CA CYS A 139 -5.88 8.10 -1.79
C CYS A 139 -7.35 7.62 -1.70
N TYR A 140 -8.15 7.83 -2.74
CA TYR A 140 -9.52 7.31 -2.78
C TYR A 140 -9.56 5.78 -2.73
N PHE A 141 -8.63 5.09 -3.37
CA PHE A 141 -8.56 3.64 -3.33
C PHE A 141 -8.27 3.11 -1.92
N TYR A 142 -7.42 3.79 -1.13
CA TYR A 142 -7.29 3.49 0.31
C TYR A 142 -8.60 3.70 1.05
N LEU A 143 -9.29 4.81 0.80
CA LEU A 143 -10.54 5.15 1.48
C LEU A 143 -11.64 4.12 1.20
N ILE A 144 -11.88 3.76 -0.07
CA ILE A 144 -12.97 2.81 -0.40
C ILE A 144 -12.66 1.40 0.08
N ARG A 145 -11.41 0.95 0.06
CA ARG A 145 -11.03 -0.37 0.61
C ARG A 145 -11.20 -0.42 2.13
N THR A 146 -11.12 0.72 2.80
CA THR A 146 -11.22 0.82 4.26
C THR A 146 -12.64 1.04 4.72
N PHE A 147 -13.36 2.00 4.14
CA PHE A 147 -14.69 2.46 4.60
C PHE A 147 -15.84 2.02 3.71
N ARG A 148 -15.59 1.44 2.55
CA ARG A 148 -16.49 1.05 1.48
C ARG A 148 -17.06 2.25 0.72
N ASP A 149 -18.04 2.93 1.27
CA ASP A 149 -18.69 4.09 0.66
C ASP A 149 -18.07 5.36 1.25
N VAL A 150 -17.73 6.37 0.42
CA VAL A 150 -17.03 7.58 0.89
C VAL A 150 -17.49 8.81 0.10
N PRO A 151 -17.43 10.02 0.64
CA PRO A 151 -17.61 11.24 -0.14
C PRO A 151 -16.61 11.28 -1.31
N TYR A 152 -17.10 11.53 -2.53
CA TYR A 152 -16.24 11.55 -3.71
C TYR A 152 -16.40 12.88 -4.47
N SER A 153 -15.29 13.61 -4.65
CA SER A 153 -15.23 14.85 -5.41
C SER A 153 -13.93 14.96 -6.19
N THR A 154 -14.02 15.43 -7.42
CA THR A 154 -12.87 15.82 -8.26
C THR A 154 -12.71 17.34 -8.34
N GLN A 155 -13.56 18.10 -7.62
CA GLN A 155 -13.49 19.55 -7.54
C GLN A 155 -12.64 19.98 -6.33
N PRO A 156 -11.79 21.00 -6.45
CA PRO A 156 -11.06 21.54 -5.32
C PRO A 156 -11.98 22.31 -4.38
N PHE A 157 -11.73 22.22 -3.11
CA PHE A 157 -12.30 23.09 -2.09
C PHE A 157 -11.29 24.22 -1.83
N LEU A 158 -11.60 25.42 -2.31
CA LEU A 158 -10.69 26.57 -2.33
C LEU A 158 -11.02 27.60 -1.27
N ASP A 159 -12.26 27.65 -0.81
CA ASP A 159 -12.71 28.58 0.22
C ASP A 159 -13.70 27.93 1.20
N GLU A 160 -13.89 28.58 2.36
CA GLU A 160 -14.75 28.10 3.45
C GLU A 160 -16.26 28.20 3.13
N LEU A 161 -16.64 28.91 2.06
CA LEU A 161 -18.04 29.10 1.66
C LEU A 161 -18.55 27.95 0.80
N GLN A 162 -17.64 27.12 0.26
CA GLN A 162 -18.01 25.95 -0.52
C GLN A 162 -18.66 24.87 0.34
N GLN A 163 -19.72 24.26 -0.17
CA GLN A 163 -20.37 23.16 0.53
C GLN A 163 -19.51 21.89 0.48
N MET A 164 -18.80 21.61 1.58
CA MET A 164 -17.95 20.41 1.70
C MET A 164 -18.76 19.16 2.09
N ALA A 165 -19.90 19.33 2.77
CA ALA A 165 -20.73 18.21 3.19
C ALA A 165 -21.47 17.60 2.00
N MET A 166 -21.23 16.30 1.74
CA MET A 166 -21.83 15.54 0.65
C MET A 166 -22.11 14.09 1.05
N PRO A 167 -23.08 13.41 0.41
CA PRO A 167 -23.34 12.00 0.68
C PRO A 167 -22.16 11.12 0.27
N ALA A 168 -22.05 9.96 0.91
CA ALA A 168 -21.12 8.94 0.48
C ALA A 168 -21.52 8.35 -0.88
N THR A 169 -20.56 8.26 -1.79
CA THR A 169 -20.68 7.57 -3.08
C THR A 169 -20.37 6.09 -2.88
N LYS A 170 -21.10 5.23 -3.57
CA LYS A 170 -20.95 3.79 -3.45
C LYS A 170 -19.58 3.30 -3.93
N PHE A 171 -19.05 2.27 -3.28
CA PHE A 171 -17.76 1.63 -3.58
C PHE A 171 -17.56 1.39 -5.08
N ASP A 172 -18.51 0.71 -5.73
CA ASP A 172 -18.37 0.34 -7.14
C ASP A 172 -18.35 1.58 -8.05
N ALA A 173 -19.13 2.60 -7.74
CA ALA A 173 -19.16 3.83 -8.52
C ALA A 173 -17.87 4.65 -8.39
N VAL A 174 -17.28 4.70 -7.18
CA VAL A 174 -15.97 5.34 -6.98
C VAL A 174 -14.91 4.54 -7.72
N LEU A 175 -14.85 3.20 -7.53
CA LEU A 175 -13.87 2.34 -8.20
C LEU A 175 -13.90 2.48 -9.72
N ASP A 176 -15.10 2.55 -10.32
CA ASP A 176 -15.27 2.77 -11.77
C ASP A 176 -14.74 4.13 -12.20
N SER A 177 -14.95 5.16 -11.39
CA SER A 177 -14.43 6.50 -11.66
C SER A 177 -12.90 6.53 -11.61
N LEU A 178 -12.28 5.90 -10.59
CA LEU A 178 -10.82 5.81 -10.46
C LEU A 178 -10.19 5.07 -11.65
N ILE A 179 -10.77 3.92 -12.04
CA ILE A 179 -10.30 3.16 -13.21
C ILE A 179 -10.39 4.03 -14.47
N THR A 180 -11.52 4.70 -14.68
CA THR A 180 -11.73 5.54 -15.86
C THR A 180 -10.73 6.70 -15.92
N ASP A 181 -10.45 7.33 -14.79
CA ASP A 181 -9.50 8.43 -14.72
C ASP A 181 -8.08 7.96 -15.04
N LEU A 182 -7.63 6.87 -14.39
CA LEU A 182 -6.31 6.31 -14.66
C LEU A 182 -6.15 5.81 -16.12
N GLU A 183 -7.18 5.20 -16.71
CA GLU A 183 -7.15 4.81 -18.12
C GLU A 183 -6.94 6.00 -19.05
N ASN A 184 -7.57 7.14 -18.75
CA ASN A 184 -7.47 8.35 -19.55
C ASN A 184 -6.08 9.00 -19.47
N VAL A 185 -5.42 8.91 -18.34
CA VAL A 185 -4.16 9.63 -18.09
C VAL A 185 -2.90 8.77 -18.21
N ARG A 186 -2.98 7.45 -18.13
CA ARG A 186 -1.83 6.53 -18.00
C ARG A 186 -0.75 6.71 -19.05
N THR A 187 -1.11 7.06 -20.29
CA THR A 187 -0.14 7.20 -21.39
C THR A 187 0.66 8.50 -21.31
N TYR A 188 0.18 9.49 -20.55
CA TYR A 188 0.86 10.77 -20.36
C TYR A 188 1.84 10.74 -19.19
N ALA A 189 1.70 9.79 -18.27
CA ALA A 189 2.64 9.66 -17.15
C ALA A 189 4.07 9.38 -17.64
N VAL A 190 5.05 9.87 -16.88
CA VAL A 190 6.48 9.65 -17.17
C VAL A 190 6.76 8.14 -17.20
N LYS A 191 7.40 7.69 -18.27
CA LYS A 191 7.78 6.27 -18.42
C LYS A 191 9.07 5.96 -17.66
N THR A 192 10.06 6.84 -17.78
CA THR A 192 11.40 6.62 -17.21
C THR A 192 12.03 7.94 -16.84
N TYR A 193 12.62 8.02 -15.66
CA TYR A 193 13.42 9.16 -15.21
C TYR A 193 14.90 8.95 -15.56
N PRO A 194 15.66 10.04 -15.77
CA PRO A 194 17.11 9.97 -15.98
C PRO A 194 17.83 9.31 -14.80
N VAL A 195 18.98 8.68 -15.05
CA VAL A 195 19.81 8.02 -14.02
C VAL A 195 20.19 8.98 -12.88
N SER A 196 20.36 10.28 -13.17
CA SER A 196 20.60 11.32 -12.15
C SER A 196 19.43 11.52 -11.18
N LYS A 197 18.23 11.10 -11.55
CA LYS A 197 17.01 11.16 -10.75
C LYS A 197 16.49 9.75 -10.42
N LYS A 198 17.39 8.81 -10.14
CA LYS A 198 17.05 7.38 -9.97
C LYS A 198 15.94 7.15 -8.93
N ASN A 199 15.92 7.91 -7.83
CA ASN A 199 14.89 7.78 -6.80
C ASN A 199 13.49 8.18 -7.29
N TYR A 200 13.39 9.04 -8.31
CA TYR A 200 12.11 9.41 -8.92
C TYR A 200 11.46 8.24 -9.68
N GLN A 201 12.26 7.25 -10.10
CA GLN A 201 11.74 6.10 -10.83
C GLN A 201 10.73 5.25 -10.04
N CYS A 202 10.81 5.29 -8.71
CA CYS A 202 9.85 4.64 -7.82
C CYS A 202 9.27 5.58 -6.76
N GLY A 203 9.87 6.74 -6.55
CA GLY A 203 9.38 7.74 -5.60
C GLY A 203 8.36 8.72 -6.19
N ARG A 204 8.16 8.69 -7.50
CA ARG A 204 7.11 9.46 -8.20
C ARG A 204 6.24 8.51 -9.03
N ILE A 205 5.04 8.95 -9.35
CA ILE A 205 4.14 8.21 -10.23
C ILE A 205 4.77 8.07 -11.62
N THR A 206 4.82 6.84 -12.10
CA THR A 206 5.26 6.47 -13.45
C THR A 206 4.15 5.68 -14.15
N GLN A 207 4.31 5.39 -15.44
CA GLN A 207 3.38 4.50 -16.15
C GLN A 207 3.29 3.13 -15.46
N ASP A 208 4.41 2.58 -14.97
CA ASP A 208 4.42 1.30 -14.24
C ASP A 208 3.60 1.39 -12.95
N ALA A 209 3.66 2.52 -12.23
CA ALA A 209 2.85 2.73 -11.02
C ALA A 209 1.35 2.76 -11.33
N ILE A 210 0.94 3.49 -12.37
CA ILE A 210 -0.47 3.54 -12.81
C ILE A 210 -0.94 2.16 -13.28
N HIS A 211 -0.12 1.42 -14.04
CA HIS A 211 -0.46 0.06 -14.47
C HIS A 211 -0.59 -0.90 -13.28
N ALA A 212 0.25 -0.78 -12.25
CA ALA A 212 0.14 -1.58 -11.03
C ALA A 212 -1.17 -1.27 -10.27
N MET A 213 -1.54 0.01 -10.17
CA MET A 213 -2.82 0.44 -9.58
C MET A 213 -4.00 -0.12 -10.37
N LEU A 214 -3.97 -0.01 -11.70
CA LEU A 214 -5.02 -0.56 -12.57
C LEU A 214 -5.12 -2.08 -12.44
N ALA A 215 -4.00 -2.81 -12.36
CA ALA A 215 -4.00 -4.25 -12.16
C ALA A 215 -4.74 -4.63 -10.87
N GLU A 216 -4.49 -3.91 -9.76
CA GLU A 216 -5.17 -4.15 -8.49
C GLU A 216 -6.64 -3.71 -8.54
N MET A 217 -6.95 -2.53 -9.08
CA MET A 217 -8.32 -2.00 -9.15
C MET A 217 -9.22 -2.89 -10.02
N TYR A 218 -8.73 -3.40 -11.16
CA TYR A 218 -9.46 -4.35 -11.99
C TYR A 218 -9.69 -5.70 -11.28
N LEU A 219 -8.75 -6.14 -10.44
CA LEU A 219 -8.93 -7.32 -9.60
C LEU A 219 -10.08 -7.12 -8.59
N TRP A 220 -10.16 -5.93 -7.96
CA TRP A 220 -11.27 -5.57 -7.08
C TRP A 220 -12.61 -5.46 -7.83
N LYS A 221 -12.58 -4.95 -9.06
CA LYS A 221 -13.75 -4.89 -9.96
C LYS A 221 -14.18 -6.27 -10.45
N LYS A 222 -13.38 -7.31 -10.27
CA LYS A 222 -13.56 -8.68 -10.80
C LYS A 222 -13.41 -8.76 -12.32
N ASP A 223 -12.77 -7.79 -12.94
CA ASP A 223 -12.34 -7.82 -14.34
C ASP A 223 -10.92 -8.40 -14.42
N TYR A 224 -10.86 -9.72 -14.34
CA TYR A 224 -9.61 -10.46 -14.22
C TYR A 224 -8.75 -10.37 -15.48
N ALA A 225 -9.38 -10.28 -16.66
CA ALA A 225 -8.66 -10.15 -17.92
C ALA A 225 -7.88 -8.84 -18.00
N ASN A 226 -8.48 -7.71 -17.61
CA ASN A 226 -7.79 -6.44 -17.55
C ASN A 226 -6.75 -6.40 -16.41
N SER A 227 -7.03 -7.05 -15.26
CA SER A 227 -6.05 -7.19 -14.18
C SER A 227 -4.77 -7.90 -14.67
N VAL A 228 -4.89 -9.03 -15.39
CA VAL A 228 -3.76 -9.75 -16.01
C VAL A 228 -3.05 -8.85 -17.01
N ARG A 229 -3.79 -8.19 -17.92
CA ARG A 229 -3.21 -7.30 -18.94
C ARG A 229 -2.32 -6.21 -18.34
N TYR A 230 -2.79 -5.53 -17.31
CA TYR A 230 -2.01 -4.45 -16.67
C TYR A 230 -0.84 -4.99 -15.84
N ALA A 231 -1.00 -6.13 -15.21
CA ALA A 231 0.11 -6.80 -14.53
C ALA A 231 1.21 -7.21 -15.52
N ASP A 232 0.84 -7.73 -16.70
CA ASP A 232 1.79 -8.05 -17.77
C ASP A 232 2.55 -6.81 -18.25
N MET A 233 1.86 -5.68 -18.46
CA MET A 233 2.53 -4.43 -18.85
C MET A 233 3.61 -3.99 -17.86
N VAL A 234 3.37 -4.16 -16.55
CA VAL A 234 4.38 -3.87 -15.51
C VAL A 234 5.53 -4.87 -15.56
N ILE A 235 5.23 -6.17 -15.61
CA ILE A 235 6.23 -7.24 -15.61
C ILE A 235 7.14 -7.10 -16.83
N ASP A 236 6.57 -6.90 -18.02
CA ASP A 236 7.32 -6.72 -19.27
C ASP A 236 8.18 -5.46 -19.23
N SER A 237 7.64 -4.33 -18.77
CA SER A 237 8.37 -3.07 -18.62
C SER A 237 9.60 -3.22 -17.72
N LYS A 238 9.42 -3.86 -16.55
CA LYS A 238 10.49 -4.09 -15.57
C LYS A 238 11.53 -5.08 -16.13
N THR A 239 11.09 -6.14 -16.77
CA THR A 239 11.94 -7.17 -17.39
C THR A 239 12.79 -6.55 -18.49
N GLN A 240 12.19 -5.81 -19.41
CA GLN A 240 12.91 -5.18 -20.50
C GLN A 240 13.90 -4.12 -20.03
N ARG A 241 13.51 -3.31 -19.03
CA ARG A 241 14.43 -2.31 -18.46
C ARG A 241 15.66 -2.98 -17.86
N TYR A 242 15.48 -4.02 -17.09
CA TYR A 242 16.59 -4.72 -16.44
C TYR A 242 17.45 -5.49 -17.47
N GLN A 243 16.84 -6.07 -18.51
CA GLN A 243 17.59 -6.69 -19.60
C GLN A 243 18.50 -5.66 -20.31
N ASN A 244 17.98 -4.47 -20.60
CA ASN A 244 18.78 -3.39 -21.18
C ASN A 244 19.94 -2.96 -20.26
N GLU A 245 19.75 -2.97 -18.93
CA GLU A 245 20.83 -2.70 -17.97
C GLU A 245 21.91 -3.79 -18.05
N ILE A 246 21.52 -5.07 -18.08
CA ILE A 246 22.45 -6.20 -18.24
C ILE A 246 23.26 -6.08 -19.54
N ASP A 247 22.59 -5.79 -20.65
CA ASP A 247 23.21 -5.67 -21.97
C ASP A 247 24.21 -4.51 -22.04
N ASN A 248 23.91 -3.38 -21.38
CA ASN A 248 24.79 -2.21 -21.32
C ASN A 248 26.03 -2.42 -20.42
N ILE A 249 25.93 -3.23 -19.37
CA ILE A 249 27.05 -3.50 -18.45
C ILE A 249 28.00 -4.55 -19.03
N GLY A 250 27.53 -5.34 -20.00
CA GLY A 250 28.27 -6.46 -20.58
C GLY A 250 28.18 -7.74 -19.75
N SER A 251 28.15 -8.87 -20.42
CA SER A 251 27.79 -10.21 -19.93
C SER A 251 28.73 -10.82 -18.86
N ASN A 252 29.76 -10.12 -18.42
CA ASN A 252 30.78 -10.66 -17.49
C ASN A 252 30.52 -10.38 -16.00
N SER A 253 29.46 -9.64 -15.65
CA SER A 253 29.14 -9.40 -14.25
C SER A 253 28.17 -10.45 -13.72
N SER A 254 28.67 -11.34 -12.87
CA SER A 254 27.86 -12.34 -12.16
C SER A 254 26.79 -11.72 -11.24
N ALA A 255 26.90 -10.42 -10.98
CA ALA A 255 25.99 -9.66 -10.09
C ALA A 255 24.67 -9.25 -10.75
N TYR A 256 24.62 -9.23 -12.08
CA TYR A 256 23.46 -8.78 -12.85
C TYR A 256 22.87 -9.95 -13.64
N LYS A 257 21.94 -10.67 -13.03
CA LYS A 257 21.25 -11.78 -13.68
C LYS A 257 19.76 -11.72 -13.35
N MET A 258 18.95 -12.13 -14.32
CA MET A 258 17.55 -12.47 -14.08
C MET A 258 17.47 -13.65 -13.11
N PHE A 259 16.44 -13.68 -12.28
CA PHE A 259 16.05 -14.88 -11.57
C PHE A 259 15.01 -15.62 -12.41
N GLU A 260 15.44 -16.69 -13.05
CA GLU A 260 14.68 -17.30 -14.17
C GLU A 260 14.37 -16.21 -15.22
N ASP A 261 13.10 -15.95 -15.51
CA ASP A 261 12.68 -14.98 -16.53
C ASP A 261 12.31 -13.60 -15.94
N TYR A 262 12.57 -13.36 -14.64
CA TYR A 262 12.11 -12.15 -13.95
C TYR A 262 13.28 -11.34 -13.36
N PRO A 263 13.17 -10.01 -13.31
CA PRO A 263 14.18 -9.15 -12.71
C PRO A 263 14.08 -9.12 -11.18
N LEU A 264 13.88 -10.29 -10.56
CA LEU A 264 13.81 -10.42 -9.11
C LEU A 264 15.20 -10.33 -8.49
N ILE A 265 15.27 -9.71 -7.32
CA ILE A 265 16.46 -9.74 -6.48
C ILE A 265 16.45 -11.06 -5.72
N TYR A 266 17.55 -11.75 -5.77
CA TYR A 266 17.70 -13.03 -5.10
C TYR A 266 19.05 -13.13 -4.42
N ASP A 267 19.10 -14.02 -3.48
CA ASP A 267 20.31 -14.31 -2.73
C ASP A 267 21.05 -15.47 -3.41
N SER A 268 22.34 -15.26 -3.66
CA SER A 268 23.17 -16.31 -4.25
C SER A 268 23.99 -17.00 -3.18
N TYR A 269 23.87 -18.31 -3.12
CA TYR A 269 24.72 -19.14 -2.27
C TYR A 269 26.16 -19.15 -2.79
N THR A 270 27.08 -18.50 -2.07
CA THR A 270 28.52 -18.64 -2.32
C THR A 270 29.20 -19.08 -1.02
N SER A 271 29.65 -20.34 -1.03
CA SER A 271 30.61 -20.94 -0.08
C SER A 271 30.52 -20.44 1.38
N GLY A 272 29.43 -20.73 2.06
CA GLY A 272 29.41 -20.77 3.52
C GLY A 272 28.68 -19.67 4.25
N ASN A 273 28.59 -18.45 3.73
CA ASN A 273 27.87 -17.37 4.38
C ASN A 273 26.91 -16.69 3.38
N TYR A 274 25.69 -16.55 3.81
CA TYR A 274 24.62 -15.94 3.05
C TYR A 274 24.10 -14.72 3.82
N TYR A 275 23.98 -13.62 3.11
CA TYR A 275 23.46 -12.39 3.68
C TYR A 275 22.21 -12.01 2.90
N GLY A 276 21.14 -11.63 3.55
CA GLY A 276 19.87 -11.27 2.94
C GLY A 276 19.96 -10.08 1.99
N ASN A 277 20.63 -10.26 0.85
CA ASN A 277 20.82 -9.21 -0.15
C ASN A 277 19.49 -8.75 -0.75
N ALA A 278 18.53 -9.68 -0.93
CA ALA A 278 17.19 -9.35 -1.39
C ALA A 278 16.49 -8.43 -0.39
N TYR A 279 16.54 -8.79 0.88
CA TYR A 279 15.98 -7.96 1.95
C TYR A 279 16.65 -6.58 2.03
N GLU A 280 17.99 -6.53 2.06
CA GLU A 280 18.72 -5.27 2.14
C GLU A 280 18.41 -4.34 0.97
N SER A 281 18.32 -4.89 -0.23
CA SER A 281 18.02 -4.11 -1.43
C SER A 281 16.58 -3.59 -1.46
N ILE A 282 15.62 -4.40 -1.01
CA ILE A 282 14.19 -4.05 -1.09
C ILE A 282 13.76 -3.20 0.11
N PHE A 283 14.08 -3.63 1.33
CA PHE A 283 13.58 -3.01 2.58
C PHE A 283 14.63 -2.18 3.31
N GLY A 284 15.90 -2.50 3.15
CA GLY A 284 17.01 -1.78 3.78
C GLY A 284 17.36 -0.50 3.02
N SER A 285 17.77 -0.63 1.77
CA SER A 285 18.16 0.51 0.93
C SER A 285 16.99 1.14 0.19
N GLY A 286 15.97 0.36 -0.16
CA GLY A 286 14.85 0.79 -0.98
C GLY A 286 15.23 1.18 -2.41
N ALA A 287 14.28 1.71 -3.16
CA ALA A 287 14.45 2.10 -4.56
C ALA A 287 15.15 1.01 -5.40
N SER A 288 14.76 -0.22 -5.16
CA SER A 288 15.34 -1.41 -5.79
C SER A 288 14.80 -1.63 -7.21
N ARG A 289 15.40 -2.56 -7.95
CA ARG A 289 14.89 -2.93 -9.28
C ARG A 289 13.47 -3.54 -9.23
N GLU A 290 13.05 -4.09 -8.08
CA GLU A 290 11.68 -4.57 -7.89
C GLU A 290 10.70 -3.45 -7.52
N SER A 291 11.17 -2.29 -7.07
CA SER A 291 10.34 -1.17 -6.63
C SER A 291 9.54 -0.57 -7.80
N ILE A 292 8.25 -0.32 -7.59
CA ILE A 292 7.36 0.31 -8.57
C ILE A 292 6.90 1.67 -8.04
N LEU A 293 6.41 1.70 -6.79
CA LEU A 293 6.04 2.93 -6.10
C LEU A 293 6.35 2.82 -4.61
N GLU A 294 7.15 3.76 -4.11
CA GLU A 294 7.56 3.85 -2.70
C GLU A 294 7.45 5.29 -2.20
N LEU A 295 7.08 5.46 -0.95
CA LEU A 295 7.28 6.72 -0.24
C LEU A 295 8.70 6.72 0.30
N ILE A 296 9.54 7.62 -0.27
CA ILE A 296 10.98 7.64 -0.03
C ILE A 296 11.31 8.55 1.15
N PHE A 297 12.08 8.03 2.10
CA PHE A 297 12.55 8.77 3.27
C PHE A 297 14.06 9.01 3.18
N ALA A 298 14.50 10.19 3.63
CA ALA A 298 15.90 10.58 3.50
C ALA A 298 16.76 10.04 4.65
N ASP A 299 17.98 9.61 4.33
CA ASP A 299 18.94 8.99 5.25
C ASP A 299 19.61 10.00 6.20
N ASP A 300 19.61 11.28 5.88
CA ASP A 300 20.40 12.31 6.53
C ASP A 300 19.59 13.28 7.40
N ASN A 301 18.27 13.11 7.47
CA ASN A 301 17.40 14.08 8.12
C ASN A 301 16.36 13.42 9.06
N THR A 302 16.46 13.75 10.35
CA THR A 302 15.52 13.28 11.37
C THR A 302 14.07 13.72 11.14
N LEU A 303 13.85 14.83 10.43
CA LEU A 303 12.52 15.33 10.10
C LEU A 303 11.84 14.51 9.00
N LEU A 304 12.65 13.83 8.18
CA LEU A 304 12.19 12.98 7.08
C LEU A 304 12.28 11.47 7.44
N ALA A 305 12.38 11.15 8.73
CA ALA A 305 12.35 9.77 9.19
C ALA A 305 10.93 9.18 9.14
N ASN A 306 10.85 7.87 8.87
CA ASN A 306 9.59 7.14 8.85
C ASN A 306 9.13 6.78 10.28
N HIS A 307 8.60 7.78 10.98
CA HIS A 307 8.16 7.63 12.36
C HIS A 307 6.95 6.70 12.52
N GLY A 308 6.11 6.53 11.49
CA GLY A 308 4.97 5.62 11.53
C GLY A 308 5.40 4.16 11.65
N LEU A 309 6.42 3.76 10.90
CA LEU A 309 7.02 2.43 11.02
C LEU A 309 7.65 2.19 12.39
N SER A 310 8.46 3.13 12.87
CA SER A 310 9.11 3.02 14.18
C SER A 310 8.10 2.91 15.32
N PHE A 311 7.00 3.63 15.26
CA PHE A 311 5.94 3.59 16.26
C PHE A 311 5.26 2.21 16.31
N LEU A 312 4.89 1.67 15.16
CA LEU A 312 4.15 0.40 15.10
C LEU A 312 5.06 -0.82 15.25
N TYR A 313 6.14 -0.88 14.47
CA TYR A 313 7.03 -2.05 14.40
C TYR A 313 8.26 -1.95 15.30
N GLY A 314 8.51 -0.77 15.85
CA GLY A 314 9.59 -0.51 16.78
C GLY A 314 10.96 -0.41 16.13
N ASN A 315 11.95 -0.45 16.99
CA ASN A 315 13.33 -0.69 16.63
C ASN A 315 13.84 -1.86 17.47
N GLN A 316 14.67 -2.66 16.87
CA GLN A 316 15.03 -3.98 17.33
C GLN A 316 15.51 -4.11 18.79
N LYS A 317 16.21 -3.11 19.34
CA LYS A 317 16.90 -3.24 20.64
C LYS A 317 16.28 -2.42 21.75
N THR A 318 15.82 -1.22 21.45
CA THR A 318 15.46 -0.22 22.47
C THR A 318 13.98 0.07 22.55
N SER A 319 13.24 -0.22 21.48
CA SER A 319 11.80 0.02 21.40
C SER A 319 11.15 -1.14 20.65
N PRO A 320 10.71 -2.19 21.36
CA PRO A 320 9.84 -3.19 20.74
C PRO A 320 8.59 -2.47 20.28
N GLY A 321 8.12 -2.74 19.04
CA GLY A 321 6.94 -2.10 18.48
C GLY A 321 5.70 -2.29 19.36
N ILE A 322 4.73 -1.40 19.19
CA ILE A 322 3.42 -1.53 19.83
C ILE A 322 2.72 -2.82 19.39
N VAL A 323 3.03 -3.30 18.19
CA VAL A 323 2.56 -4.58 17.68
C VAL A 323 3.73 -5.55 17.46
N LYS A 324 3.42 -6.84 17.49
CA LYS A 324 4.37 -7.92 17.26
C LYS A 324 3.72 -8.99 16.35
N PRO A 325 4.53 -9.87 15.72
CA PRO A 325 4.01 -11.01 14.98
C PRO A 325 3.13 -11.90 15.85
N ALA A 326 2.05 -12.43 15.27
CA ALA A 326 1.18 -13.40 15.93
C ALA A 326 1.95 -14.69 16.26
N ASP A 327 1.61 -15.33 17.37
CA ASP A 327 2.39 -16.45 17.90
C ASP A 327 2.44 -17.66 16.94
N PHE A 328 1.38 -17.90 16.15
CA PHE A 328 1.39 -18.99 15.15
C PHE A 328 2.41 -18.76 14.00
N ILE A 329 2.81 -17.51 13.74
CA ILE A 329 3.84 -17.18 12.73
C ILE A 329 5.22 -17.50 13.25
N THR A 330 5.42 -17.36 14.56
CA THR A 330 6.71 -17.53 15.24
C THR A 330 6.95 -18.95 15.73
N THR A 331 5.95 -19.83 15.62
CA THR A 331 6.06 -21.24 15.99
C THR A 331 7.16 -21.91 15.17
N ASP A 332 7.95 -22.75 15.82
CA ASP A 332 9.05 -23.46 15.20
C ASP A 332 8.63 -24.12 13.89
N VAL A 333 9.39 -23.88 12.86
CA VAL A 333 9.16 -24.35 11.48
C VAL A 333 9.06 -25.90 11.40
N SER A 334 9.42 -26.60 12.46
CA SER A 334 9.27 -28.05 12.60
C SER A 334 7.85 -28.52 12.90
N ASP A 335 6.95 -27.64 13.42
CA ASP A 335 5.56 -28.04 13.71
C ASP A 335 4.70 -27.98 12.45
N ALA A 336 4.30 -29.16 11.95
CA ALA A 336 3.57 -29.32 10.69
C ALA A 336 2.15 -28.74 10.68
N SER A 337 1.54 -28.46 11.84
CA SER A 337 0.11 -28.14 11.94
C SER A 337 -0.25 -26.68 11.67
N TYR A 338 0.72 -25.73 11.73
CA TYR A 338 0.47 -24.28 11.64
C TYR A 338 1.46 -23.50 10.75
N LYS A 339 2.09 -24.16 9.77
CA LYS A 339 3.17 -23.53 8.98
C LYS A 339 2.69 -22.38 8.11
N VAL A 340 3.08 -21.17 8.45
CA VAL A 340 3.09 -20.05 7.50
C VAL A 340 4.20 -20.27 6.48
N TYR A 341 5.42 -20.56 6.95
CA TYR A 341 6.57 -20.92 6.13
C TYR A 341 6.64 -22.44 5.96
N ARG A 342 6.83 -22.91 4.74
CA ARG A 342 6.78 -24.35 4.39
C ARG A 342 8.01 -25.10 4.90
N ASP A 343 9.13 -24.40 4.94
CA ASP A 343 10.44 -24.96 5.25
C ASP A 343 11.25 -23.97 6.10
N LYS A 344 12.15 -24.49 6.93
CA LYS A 344 13.15 -23.70 7.66
C LYS A 344 14.13 -22.97 6.73
N TYR A 345 14.15 -23.34 5.46
CA TYR A 345 14.98 -22.70 4.44
C TYR A 345 14.32 -21.51 3.75
N ASP A 346 13.08 -21.18 4.07
CA ASP A 346 12.45 -19.95 3.62
C ASP A 346 13.06 -18.74 4.35
N THR A 347 13.88 -17.97 3.63
CA THR A 347 14.63 -16.84 4.20
C THR A 347 13.70 -15.78 4.79
N ARG A 348 12.49 -15.66 4.28
CA ARG A 348 11.48 -14.69 4.76
C ARG A 348 11.08 -14.90 6.21
N TYR A 349 11.20 -16.12 6.75
CA TYR A 349 11.03 -16.35 8.18
C TYR A 349 11.99 -15.49 9.01
N TYR A 350 13.24 -15.40 8.58
CA TYR A 350 14.29 -14.65 9.27
C TYR A 350 14.31 -13.17 8.90
N GLU A 351 13.81 -12.83 7.72
CA GLU A 351 13.74 -11.47 7.18
C GLU A 351 12.53 -10.69 7.71
N ASN A 352 11.40 -11.38 7.92
CA ASN A 352 10.19 -10.78 8.47
C ASN A 352 10.21 -10.71 10.01
N LEU A 353 10.92 -11.63 10.66
CA LEU A 353 10.88 -11.83 12.10
C LEU A 353 12.28 -11.72 12.70
N TYR A 354 12.41 -11.02 13.81
CA TYR A 354 13.61 -11.15 14.63
C TYR A 354 13.29 -11.69 16.02
N LYS A 355 14.18 -12.53 16.54
CA LYS A 355 14.05 -13.14 17.85
C LYS A 355 14.71 -12.27 18.90
N MET A 356 13.92 -11.68 19.78
CA MET A 356 14.40 -10.83 20.88
C MET A 356 14.86 -11.65 22.09
N SER A 357 14.15 -12.75 22.39
CA SER A 357 14.44 -13.72 23.44
C SER A 357 13.89 -15.09 23.08
N ALA A 358 14.00 -16.07 23.97
CA ALA A 358 13.49 -17.42 23.73
C ALA A 358 12.01 -17.48 23.33
N SER A 359 11.20 -16.50 23.81
CA SER A 359 9.75 -16.44 23.62
C SER A 359 9.23 -15.14 23.03
N GLN A 360 10.12 -14.20 22.67
CA GLN A 360 9.73 -12.89 22.17
C GLN A 360 10.25 -12.66 20.76
N TYR A 361 9.36 -12.30 19.87
CA TYR A 361 9.64 -11.93 18.49
C TYR A 361 9.15 -10.51 18.21
N GLY A 362 9.87 -9.83 17.32
CA GLY A 362 9.50 -8.53 16.76
C GLY A 362 9.39 -8.59 15.24
N VAL A 363 8.84 -7.53 14.65
CA VAL A 363 8.82 -7.34 13.20
C VAL A 363 10.21 -6.90 12.76
N ALA A 364 10.87 -7.68 11.90
CA ALA A 364 12.17 -7.33 11.32
C ALA A 364 12.00 -6.49 10.04
N LYS A 365 11.00 -6.80 9.23
CA LYS A 365 10.77 -6.12 7.96
C LYS A 365 10.63 -4.61 8.18
N TYR A 366 11.35 -3.81 7.41
CA TYR A 366 11.52 -2.36 7.52
C TYR A 366 12.30 -1.85 8.74
N VAL A 367 12.44 -2.65 9.80
CA VAL A 367 13.07 -2.21 11.04
C VAL A 367 14.58 -2.50 11.03
N CYS A 368 14.99 -3.55 10.33
CA CYS A 368 16.39 -3.93 10.20
C CYS A 368 16.95 -3.38 8.89
N LYS A 369 18.12 -2.74 8.95
CA LYS A 369 18.80 -2.21 7.74
C LYS A 369 19.23 -3.36 6.82
N ASN A 370 19.73 -4.42 7.40
CA ASN A 370 20.21 -5.59 6.67
C ASN A 370 19.49 -6.82 7.22
N GLY A 371 18.81 -7.55 6.35
CA GLY A 371 18.34 -8.89 6.67
C GLY A 371 19.57 -9.82 6.68
N MET A 372 19.90 -10.39 7.83
CA MET A 372 21.08 -11.23 7.94
C MET A 372 20.68 -12.66 8.27
N VAL A 373 20.76 -13.49 7.26
CA VAL A 373 20.61 -14.93 7.37
C VAL A 373 21.95 -15.57 7.06
N THR A 374 22.46 -16.38 7.96
CA THR A 374 23.63 -17.22 7.67
C THR A 374 23.14 -18.59 7.23
N VAL A 375 23.51 -18.98 6.03
CA VAL A 375 23.23 -20.31 5.49
C VAL A 375 24.52 -21.10 5.43
N SER A 376 24.59 -22.19 6.17
CA SER A 376 25.56 -23.23 5.92
C SER A 376 24.97 -24.25 4.93
N SER A 377 25.79 -25.17 4.42
CA SER A 377 25.31 -26.23 3.53
C SER A 377 24.19 -27.10 4.12
N THR A 378 23.98 -27.03 5.43
CA THR A 378 23.04 -27.86 6.19
C THR A 378 22.08 -27.10 7.09
N GLU A 379 22.34 -25.80 7.36
CA GLU A 379 21.54 -25.03 8.30
C GLU A 379 21.35 -23.57 7.86
N ILE A 380 20.17 -23.04 8.10
CA ILE A 380 19.88 -21.61 8.11
C ILE A 380 19.75 -21.17 9.56
N SER A 381 20.42 -20.12 9.92
CA SER A 381 20.28 -19.49 11.24
C SER A 381 20.20 -17.98 11.11
N ALA A 382 19.33 -17.37 11.92
CA ALA A 382 19.34 -15.92 12.08
C ALA A 382 20.65 -15.48 12.73
N MET A 383 21.26 -14.40 12.23
CA MET A 383 22.42 -13.82 12.89
C MET A 383 22.02 -13.24 14.25
N SER A 384 22.90 -13.36 15.22
CA SER A 384 22.67 -12.92 16.60
C SER A 384 22.55 -11.40 16.78
N GLN A 385 22.89 -10.62 15.76
CA GLN A 385 22.81 -9.16 15.79
C GLN A 385 22.37 -8.62 14.43
N TYR A 386 21.18 -8.00 14.38
CA TYR A 386 20.71 -7.26 13.23
C TYR A 386 21.03 -5.77 13.43
N PRO A 387 21.67 -5.09 12.46
CA PRO A 387 21.71 -3.64 12.45
C PRO A 387 20.29 -3.12 12.30
N SER A 388 19.79 -2.39 13.27
CA SER A 388 18.49 -1.72 13.20
C SER A 388 18.69 -0.23 12.99
N TYR A 389 17.70 0.42 12.41
CA TYR A 389 17.65 1.88 12.41
C TYR A 389 17.41 2.37 13.83
N PRO A 390 18.15 3.37 14.33
CA PRO A 390 17.74 4.10 15.52
C PRO A 390 16.34 4.67 15.31
N GLU A 391 15.48 4.64 16.33
CA GLU A 391 14.07 5.08 16.22
C GLU A 391 13.92 6.47 15.58
N LYS A 392 14.74 7.43 16.00
CA LYS A 392 14.75 8.80 15.47
C LYS A 392 15.31 8.94 14.04
N TYR A 393 15.85 7.88 13.47
CA TYR A 393 16.49 7.87 12.15
C TYR A 393 15.97 6.74 11.26
N CYS A 394 14.79 6.20 11.53
CA CYS A 394 14.19 5.22 10.66
C CYS A 394 13.87 5.88 9.31
N HIS A 395 14.58 5.48 8.26
CA HIS A 395 14.42 6.00 6.90
C HIS A 395 14.05 4.90 5.90
N ALA A 396 13.54 3.78 6.39
CA ALA A 396 13.01 2.74 5.50
C ALA A 396 11.84 3.30 4.68
N ASN A 397 11.90 3.11 3.37
CA ASN A 397 10.84 3.52 2.46
C ASN A 397 9.57 2.71 2.75
N TRP A 398 8.40 3.34 2.60
CA TRP A 398 7.14 2.61 2.64
C TRP A 398 6.76 2.17 1.23
N ILE A 399 6.74 0.87 1.00
CA ILE A 399 6.47 0.28 -0.31
C ILE A 399 4.96 0.24 -0.54
N LEU A 400 4.51 0.92 -1.60
CA LEU A 400 3.12 0.89 -2.06
C LEU A 400 2.90 -0.22 -3.09
N TYR A 401 3.82 -0.35 -4.06
CA TYR A 401 3.81 -1.41 -5.05
C TYR A 401 5.23 -1.89 -5.38
N ARG A 402 5.41 -3.19 -5.48
CA ARG A 402 6.64 -3.84 -5.95
C ARG A 402 6.32 -5.02 -6.87
N LEU A 403 7.31 -5.48 -7.61
CA LEU A 403 7.12 -6.44 -8.71
C LEU A 403 6.42 -7.73 -8.26
N THR A 404 6.83 -8.32 -7.14
CA THR A 404 6.21 -9.56 -6.65
C THR A 404 4.77 -9.39 -6.21
N ASP A 405 4.37 -8.20 -5.72
CA ASP A 405 2.95 -7.92 -5.47
C ASP A 405 2.15 -7.98 -6.76
N VAL A 406 2.60 -7.29 -7.82
CA VAL A 406 1.93 -7.30 -9.14
C VAL A 406 1.90 -8.71 -9.75
N MET A 407 2.99 -9.46 -9.63
CA MET A 407 3.03 -10.86 -10.06
C MET A 407 1.98 -11.71 -9.35
N LEU A 408 1.81 -11.54 -8.05
CA LEU A 408 0.83 -12.28 -7.26
C LEU A 408 -0.61 -11.79 -7.47
N LEU A 409 -0.84 -10.51 -7.82
CA LEU A 409 -2.15 -10.03 -8.31
C LEU A 409 -2.51 -10.72 -9.63
N LYS A 410 -1.56 -10.83 -10.56
CA LYS A 410 -1.74 -11.59 -11.81
C LYS A 410 -2.08 -13.06 -11.53
N ALA A 411 -1.35 -13.71 -10.63
CA ALA A 411 -1.63 -15.10 -10.26
C ALA A 411 -3.05 -15.27 -9.69
N GLU A 412 -3.50 -14.36 -8.82
CA GLU A 412 -4.88 -14.37 -8.30
C GLU A 412 -5.90 -14.21 -9.45
N ALA A 413 -5.69 -13.25 -10.35
CA ALA A 413 -6.58 -13.00 -11.48
C ALA A 413 -6.68 -14.23 -12.41
N LEU A 414 -5.55 -14.87 -12.74
CA LEU A 414 -5.52 -16.10 -13.55
C LEU A 414 -6.34 -17.23 -12.91
N VAL A 415 -6.22 -17.43 -11.60
CA VAL A 415 -7.02 -18.41 -10.88
C VAL A 415 -8.51 -18.09 -10.97
N GLN A 416 -8.87 -16.81 -10.90
CA GLN A 416 -10.30 -16.43 -10.97
C GLN A 416 -10.90 -16.58 -12.36
N MET A 417 -10.09 -16.53 -13.42
CA MET A 417 -10.52 -16.80 -14.80
C MET A 417 -10.85 -18.29 -15.07
N VAL A 418 -10.48 -19.19 -14.16
CA VAL A 418 -10.84 -20.61 -14.26
C VAL A 418 -12.34 -20.77 -14.12
N GLU A 419 -13.01 -21.32 -15.14
CA GLU A 419 -14.45 -21.55 -15.18
C GLU A 419 -14.80 -22.98 -14.78
N GLY A 420 -15.57 -23.13 -13.69
CA GLY A 420 -16.00 -24.43 -13.18
C GLY A 420 -14.86 -25.33 -12.70
N ASP A 421 -15.18 -26.62 -12.46
CA ASP A 421 -14.21 -27.62 -12.00
C ASP A 421 -13.71 -28.55 -13.14
N ALA A 422 -14.12 -28.28 -14.38
CA ALA A 422 -13.74 -29.11 -15.51
C ALA A 422 -12.23 -28.98 -15.80
N LYS A 423 -11.54 -30.10 -15.90
CA LYS A 423 -10.14 -30.17 -16.35
C LYS A 423 -10.08 -29.93 -17.87
N SER A 424 -10.39 -28.71 -18.29
CA SER A 424 -10.17 -28.26 -19.65
C SER A 424 -8.71 -27.86 -19.86
N GLU A 425 -8.23 -27.94 -21.08
CA GLU A 425 -6.87 -27.49 -21.43
C GLU A 425 -6.66 -25.99 -21.09
N VAL A 426 -7.69 -25.18 -21.29
CA VAL A 426 -7.68 -23.74 -20.95
C VAL A 426 -7.54 -23.55 -19.45
N ASN A 427 -8.33 -24.24 -18.63
CA ASN A 427 -8.25 -24.12 -17.17
C ASN A 427 -6.91 -24.62 -16.63
N ASP A 428 -6.39 -25.74 -17.16
CA ASP A 428 -5.06 -26.23 -16.75
C ASP A 428 -3.95 -25.24 -17.13
N SER A 429 -4.05 -24.59 -18.29
CA SER A 429 -3.10 -23.53 -18.70
C SER A 429 -3.13 -22.33 -17.76
N LEU A 430 -4.33 -21.84 -17.36
CA LEU A 430 -4.48 -20.74 -16.41
C LEU A 430 -3.90 -21.10 -15.03
N LEU A 431 -4.20 -22.31 -14.54
CA LEU A 431 -3.67 -22.78 -13.26
C LEU A 431 -2.15 -22.96 -13.29
N ARG A 432 -1.58 -23.46 -14.40
CA ARG A 432 -0.13 -23.57 -14.57
C ARG A 432 0.53 -22.20 -14.59
N ALA A 433 -0.01 -21.25 -15.32
CA ALA A 433 0.52 -19.88 -15.34
C ALA A 433 0.51 -19.23 -13.94
N ALA A 434 -0.55 -19.43 -13.16
CA ALA A 434 -0.60 -18.97 -11.77
C ALA A 434 0.42 -19.71 -10.88
N TYR A 435 0.54 -21.03 -11.04
CA TYR A 435 1.50 -21.85 -10.31
C TYR A 435 2.95 -21.43 -10.61
N ASP A 436 3.29 -21.17 -11.87
CA ASP A 436 4.64 -20.80 -12.28
C ASP A 436 5.08 -19.50 -11.59
N ILE A 437 4.18 -18.51 -11.51
CA ILE A 437 4.44 -17.26 -10.78
C ILE A 437 4.74 -17.56 -9.30
N VAL A 438 3.87 -18.32 -8.64
CA VAL A 438 4.04 -18.65 -7.21
C VAL A 438 5.31 -19.47 -7.00
N SER A 439 5.60 -20.42 -7.92
CA SER A 439 6.78 -21.29 -7.85
C SER A 439 8.08 -20.48 -7.94
N VAL A 440 8.14 -19.50 -8.83
CA VAL A 440 9.31 -18.61 -8.97
C VAL A 440 9.55 -17.81 -7.70
N ILE A 441 8.51 -17.19 -7.13
CA ILE A 441 8.62 -16.40 -5.91
C ILE A 441 9.02 -17.28 -4.71
N ASN A 442 8.41 -18.45 -4.59
CA ASN A 442 8.75 -19.42 -3.56
C ASN A 442 10.20 -19.89 -3.69
N LYS A 443 10.65 -20.24 -4.90
CA LYS A 443 12.02 -20.68 -5.16
C LYS A 443 13.04 -19.59 -4.86
N ARG A 444 12.76 -18.33 -5.20
CA ARG A 444 13.62 -17.20 -4.87
C ARG A 444 13.92 -17.11 -3.37
N SER A 445 12.92 -17.38 -2.55
CA SER A 445 13.01 -17.27 -1.09
C SER A 445 13.56 -18.53 -0.39
N ASN A 446 13.74 -19.61 -1.15
CA ASN A 446 14.27 -20.87 -0.62
C ASN A 446 15.66 -21.13 -1.21
N CYS A 447 16.67 -20.66 -0.53
CA CYS A 447 18.05 -20.64 -1.01
C CYS A 447 18.83 -21.95 -0.82
N ALA A 448 18.28 -22.92 -0.06
CA ALA A 448 18.99 -24.17 0.20
C ALA A 448 18.95 -25.13 -1.01
N THR A 449 20.04 -25.80 -1.26
CA THR A 449 20.13 -26.83 -2.32
C THR A 449 19.21 -28.03 -2.05
N THR A 450 18.71 -28.16 -0.83
CA THR A 450 17.89 -29.27 -0.35
C THR A 450 16.42 -28.91 -0.12
N TYR A 451 15.99 -27.67 -0.49
CA TYR A 451 14.59 -27.32 -0.31
C TYR A 451 13.68 -28.18 -1.19
N THR A 452 12.48 -28.46 -0.72
CA THR A 452 11.49 -29.22 -1.48
C THR A 452 10.60 -28.25 -2.26
N PRO A 453 10.69 -28.23 -3.60
CA PRO A 453 9.83 -27.38 -4.43
C PRO A 453 8.35 -27.70 -4.21
N ILE A 454 7.50 -26.68 -4.35
CA ILE A 454 6.06 -26.92 -4.47
C ILE A 454 5.80 -27.72 -5.74
N THR A 455 4.79 -28.60 -5.71
CA THR A 455 4.48 -29.48 -6.84
C THR A 455 3.10 -29.17 -7.38
N TYR A 456 2.98 -28.88 -8.67
CA TYR A 456 1.73 -28.51 -9.34
C TYR A 456 0.57 -29.47 -9.06
N ALA A 457 0.85 -30.80 -9.05
CA ALA A 457 -0.15 -31.83 -8.83
C ALA A 457 -0.96 -31.63 -7.52
N ASN A 458 -0.39 -30.98 -6.52
CA ASN A 458 -1.06 -30.68 -5.25
C ASN A 458 -1.99 -29.46 -5.32
N TYR A 459 -1.95 -28.70 -6.43
CA TYR A 459 -2.67 -27.43 -6.61
C TYR A 459 -3.41 -27.35 -7.95
N SER A 460 -3.81 -28.49 -8.49
CA SER A 460 -4.41 -28.62 -9.82
C SER A 460 -5.91 -28.28 -9.88
N THR A 461 -6.50 -27.77 -8.79
CA THR A 461 -7.88 -27.27 -8.78
C THR A 461 -7.90 -25.78 -8.46
N LYS A 462 -8.97 -25.09 -8.90
CA LYS A 462 -9.16 -23.66 -8.61
C LYS A 462 -8.99 -23.33 -7.13
N SER A 463 -9.69 -24.05 -6.25
CA SER A 463 -9.65 -23.79 -4.80
C SER A 463 -8.27 -24.03 -4.19
N GLN A 464 -7.57 -25.08 -4.60
CA GLN A 464 -6.22 -25.36 -4.12
C GLN A 464 -5.23 -24.30 -4.57
N MET A 465 -5.29 -23.90 -5.85
CA MET A 465 -4.42 -22.87 -6.41
C MET A 465 -4.70 -21.51 -5.79
N GLU A 466 -5.96 -21.16 -5.58
CA GLU A 466 -6.35 -19.93 -4.89
C GLU A 466 -5.75 -19.86 -3.48
N ASN A 467 -5.88 -20.93 -2.71
CA ASN A 467 -5.28 -20.98 -1.38
C ASN A 467 -3.76 -20.86 -1.44
N LEU A 468 -3.11 -21.50 -2.41
CA LEU A 468 -1.67 -21.38 -2.62
C LEU A 468 -1.24 -19.93 -2.89
N VAL A 469 -1.96 -19.21 -3.77
CA VAL A 469 -1.69 -17.80 -4.08
C VAL A 469 -1.86 -16.92 -2.83
N PHE A 470 -2.96 -17.08 -2.08
CA PHE A 470 -3.22 -16.31 -0.86
C PHE A 470 -2.21 -16.60 0.26
N GLU A 471 -1.74 -17.84 0.37
CA GLU A 471 -0.67 -18.21 1.30
C GLU A 471 0.68 -17.60 0.88
N GLU A 472 0.98 -17.59 -0.43
CA GLU A 472 2.22 -16.97 -0.92
C GLU A 472 2.18 -15.45 -0.74
N ARG A 473 1.05 -14.79 -1.03
CA ARG A 473 0.86 -13.38 -0.72
C ARG A 473 1.06 -13.09 0.76
N ALA A 474 0.52 -13.93 1.64
CA ALA A 474 0.67 -13.77 3.09
C ALA A 474 2.15 -13.86 3.54
N ARG A 475 2.94 -14.76 2.93
CA ARG A 475 4.39 -14.89 3.22
C ARG A 475 5.20 -13.73 2.64
N GLU A 476 4.97 -13.45 1.37
CA GLU A 476 5.75 -12.48 0.59
C GLU A 476 5.51 -11.05 1.06
N LEU A 477 4.24 -10.68 1.23
CA LEU A 477 3.81 -9.31 1.54
C LEU A 477 3.50 -9.09 3.03
N MET A 478 3.95 -9.99 3.91
CA MET A 478 3.75 -9.88 5.35
C MET A 478 4.27 -8.52 5.86
N PHE A 479 3.46 -7.84 6.65
CA PHE A 479 3.74 -6.52 7.26
C PHE A 479 3.88 -5.35 6.27
N GLU A 480 3.40 -5.50 5.02
CA GLU A 480 3.40 -4.46 4.00
C GLU A 480 2.04 -3.72 3.87
N GLY A 481 1.15 -3.86 4.86
CA GLY A 481 -0.16 -3.21 4.84
C GLY A 481 -1.12 -3.74 3.77
N LYS A 482 -0.98 -5.01 3.36
CA LYS A 482 -1.75 -5.63 2.27
C LYS A 482 -2.74 -6.68 2.75
N ARG A 483 -2.41 -7.39 3.83
CA ARG A 483 -3.11 -8.61 4.23
C ARG A 483 -4.59 -8.43 4.50
N TRP A 484 -5.00 -7.35 5.19
CA TRP A 484 -6.40 -7.10 5.45
C TRP A 484 -7.19 -6.90 4.16
N TYR A 485 -6.65 -6.13 3.23
CA TYR A 485 -7.28 -5.87 1.93
C TYR A 485 -7.39 -7.14 1.07
N ASP A 486 -6.42 -8.04 1.11
CA ASP A 486 -6.51 -9.36 0.46
C ASP A 486 -7.69 -10.17 1.01
N LEU A 487 -7.85 -10.19 2.34
CA LEU A 487 -8.94 -10.90 3.01
C LEU A 487 -10.31 -10.28 2.70
N VAL A 488 -10.41 -8.94 2.68
CA VAL A 488 -11.62 -8.19 2.31
C VAL A 488 -11.97 -8.46 0.85
N ARG A 489 -11.02 -8.36 -0.08
CA ARG A 489 -11.23 -8.60 -1.51
C ARG A 489 -11.78 -10.01 -1.74
N ARG A 490 -11.19 -11.02 -1.11
CA ARG A 490 -11.68 -12.39 -1.18
C ARG A 490 -13.10 -12.52 -0.62
N SER A 491 -13.39 -11.89 0.51
CA SER A 491 -14.74 -11.93 1.12
C SER A 491 -15.81 -11.31 0.21
N LEU A 492 -15.50 -10.18 -0.45
CA LEU A 492 -16.41 -9.54 -1.40
C LEU A 492 -16.62 -10.39 -2.67
N ARG A 493 -15.60 -11.10 -3.12
CA ARG A 493 -15.71 -12.02 -4.24
C ARG A 493 -16.57 -13.22 -3.90
N ASP A 494 -16.33 -13.84 -2.74
CA ASP A 494 -16.97 -15.05 -2.28
C ASP A 494 -18.40 -14.79 -1.72
N GLY A 495 -18.76 -13.51 -1.49
CA GLY A 495 -20.05 -13.10 -0.92
C GLY A 495 -20.22 -13.51 0.55
N ASN A 496 -19.14 -13.90 1.23
CA ASN A 496 -19.11 -14.26 2.64
C ASN A 496 -17.73 -14.05 3.26
N THR A 497 -17.66 -14.01 4.58
CA THR A 497 -16.45 -13.74 5.34
C THR A 497 -15.76 -14.99 5.91
N SER A 498 -16.19 -16.20 5.53
CA SER A 498 -15.74 -17.45 6.16
C SER A 498 -14.22 -17.62 6.14
N TYR A 499 -13.59 -17.35 4.99
CA TYR A 499 -12.13 -17.42 4.87
C TYR A 499 -11.43 -16.36 5.73
N LEU A 500 -11.90 -15.11 5.70
CA LEU A 500 -11.36 -14.02 6.53
C LEU A 500 -11.45 -14.37 8.02
N VAL A 501 -12.61 -14.82 8.49
CA VAL A 501 -12.83 -15.23 9.88
C VAL A 501 -11.89 -16.36 10.27
N GLN A 502 -11.76 -17.39 9.41
CA GLN A 502 -10.84 -18.49 9.65
C GLN A 502 -9.39 -18.02 9.81
N GLN A 503 -8.94 -17.09 8.96
CA GLN A 503 -7.56 -16.57 9.07
C GLN A 503 -7.39 -15.73 10.35
N VAL A 504 -8.25 -14.74 10.57
CA VAL A 504 -8.13 -13.82 11.71
C VAL A 504 -8.16 -14.53 13.06
N THR A 505 -8.97 -15.58 13.20
CA THR A 505 -9.06 -16.34 14.46
C THR A 505 -7.81 -17.16 14.78
N ARG A 506 -6.91 -17.38 13.81
CA ARG A 506 -5.61 -18.07 14.03
C ARG A 506 -4.69 -17.32 14.98
N LYS A 507 -4.78 -15.99 15.05
CA LYS A 507 -3.90 -15.18 15.93
C LYS A 507 -4.19 -15.39 17.43
N GLY A 508 -5.24 -16.14 17.77
CA GLY A 508 -5.65 -16.41 19.14
C GLY A 508 -6.08 -15.13 19.86
N SER A 509 -7.28 -15.08 20.36
CA SER A 509 -7.71 -14.02 21.25
C SER A 509 -8.52 -14.63 22.38
N ASP A 510 -8.46 -14.05 23.57
CA ASP A 510 -9.29 -14.45 24.71
C ASP A 510 -10.79 -14.40 24.39
N ASN A 511 -11.18 -13.74 23.28
CA ASN A 511 -12.54 -13.54 22.82
C ASN A 511 -12.76 -14.03 21.36
N ALA A 512 -12.12 -15.13 20.95
CA ALA A 512 -12.20 -15.64 19.57
C ALA A 512 -13.64 -15.81 19.05
N SER A 513 -14.56 -16.27 19.87
CA SER A 513 -15.99 -16.42 19.51
C SER A 513 -16.68 -15.07 19.25
N VAL A 514 -16.32 -14.02 19.99
CA VAL A 514 -16.85 -12.66 19.80
C VAL A 514 -16.31 -12.07 18.51
N VAL A 515 -15.01 -12.20 18.26
CA VAL A 515 -14.37 -11.76 17.00
C VAL A 515 -15.03 -12.47 15.81
N GLN A 516 -15.21 -13.79 15.90
CA GLN A 516 -15.89 -14.59 14.88
C GLN A 516 -17.32 -14.10 14.60
N ALA A 517 -18.11 -13.87 15.64
CA ALA A 517 -19.49 -13.40 15.51
C ALA A 517 -19.58 -12.00 14.87
N LYS A 518 -18.65 -11.09 15.21
CA LYS A 518 -18.58 -9.76 14.61
C LYS A 518 -18.20 -9.83 13.14
N LEU A 519 -17.11 -10.50 12.82
CA LEU A 519 -16.57 -10.58 11.47
C LEU A 519 -17.39 -11.49 10.53
N ALA A 520 -18.35 -12.24 11.04
CA ALA A 520 -19.31 -12.98 10.21
C ALA A 520 -20.24 -12.04 9.41
N LYS A 521 -20.35 -10.76 9.78
CA LYS A 521 -21.14 -9.75 9.08
C LYS A 521 -20.30 -9.07 8.00
N MET A 522 -20.80 -9.02 6.76
CA MET A 522 -20.08 -8.38 5.65
C MET A 522 -19.78 -6.90 5.89
N ASP A 523 -20.67 -6.14 6.54
CA ASP A 523 -20.42 -4.74 6.84
C ASP A 523 -19.29 -4.56 7.86
N ALA A 524 -19.04 -5.54 8.74
CA ALA A 524 -18.03 -5.46 9.79
C ALA A 524 -16.58 -5.55 9.27
N ILE A 525 -16.36 -6.01 8.03
CA ILE A 525 -15.00 -6.03 7.46
C ILE A 525 -14.51 -4.65 7.04
N PHE A 526 -15.41 -3.67 6.93
CA PHE A 526 -15.10 -2.27 6.71
C PHE A 526 -15.05 -1.50 8.03
N TRP A 527 -14.46 -0.31 8.00
CA TRP A 527 -14.33 0.54 9.17
C TRP A 527 -15.56 1.43 9.37
N PRO A 528 -15.87 1.85 10.62
CA PRO A 528 -16.88 2.87 10.88
C PRO A 528 -16.37 4.25 10.44
N TYR A 529 -17.30 5.14 10.10
CA TYR A 529 -16.99 6.56 9.95
C TYR A 529 -16.66 7.17 11.32
N ASN A 530 -15.73 8.10 11.33
CA ASN A 530 -15.38 8.83 12.56
C ASN A 530 -16.58 9.66 13.04
N LEU A 531 -16.72 9.75 14.37
CA LEU A 531 -17.84 10.49 14.97
C LEU A 531 -17.81 11.97 14.59
N ASP A 532 -16.64 12.58 14.46
CA ASP A 532 -16.52 13.99 14.10
C ASP A 532 -16.93 14.23 12.65
N GLU A 533 -16.65 13.30 11.75
CA GLU A 533 -17.14 13.35 10.36
C GLU A 533 -18.68 13.28 10.28
N LEU A 534 -19.28 12.42 11.11
CA LEU A 534 -20.75 12.30 11.18
C LEU A 534 -21.41 13.57 11.76
N LYS A 535 -20.73 14.30 12.64
CA LYS A 535 -21.23 15.56 13.19
C LYS A 535 -21.23 16.71 12.18
N VAL A 536 -20.17 16.78 11.36
CA VAL A 536 -20.00 17.88 10.39
C VAL A 536 -20.64 17.61 9.06
N ASN A 537 -20.89 16.34 8.70
CA ASN A 537 -21.52 15.94 7.44
C ASN A 537 -22.83 15.16 7.70
N PRO A 538 -23.98 15.83 7.70
CA PRO A 538 -25.28 15.21 8.00
C PRO A 538 -25.77 14.22 6.95
N TYR A 539 -25.11 14.14 5.79
CA TYR A 539 -25.44 13.19 4.73
C TYR A 539 -24.78 11.81 4.90
N LEU A 540 -23.85 11.68 5.85
CA LEU A 540 -23.21 10.40 6.14
C LEU A 540 -24.11 9.51 7.00
N VAL A 541 -24.20 8.25 6.59
CA VAL A 541 -24.90 7.21 7.35
C VAL A 541 -23.87 6.20 7.82
N GLN A 542 -23.80 6.00 9.14
CA GLN A 542 -22.82 5.09 9.76
C GLN A 542 -22.94 3.67 9.20
N ASN A 543 -21.79 2.99 9.10
CA ASN A 543 -21.72 1.58 8.77
C ASN A 543 -22.59 0.76 9.76
N PRO A 544 -23.56 -0.05 9.27
CA PRO A 544 -24.53 -0.75 10.11
C PRO A 544 -23.92 -1.71 11.15
N ALA A 545 -22.68 -2.16 10.93
CA ALA A 545 -21.98 -3.03 11.88
C ALA A 545 -21.57 -2.31 13.17
N PHE A 546 -21.53 -0.94 13.16
CA PHE A 546 -21.02 -0.10 14.24
C PHE A 546 -22.05 0.92 14.78
N GLY A 547 -23.24 0.99 14.19
CA GLY A 547 -24.36 1.77 14.69
C GLY A 547 -25.36 0.87 15.43
N SER A 548 -25.69 1.14 16.69
CA SER A 548 -26.93 0.62 17.27
C SER A 548 -28.09 1.39 16.62
N GLY A 549 -29.08 0.68 16.09
CA GLY A 549 -30.27 1.31 15.49
C GLY A 549 -31.10 2.21 16.42
N ASP A 550 -30.65 2.45 17.66
CA ASP A 550 -31.32 3.24 18.67
C ASP A 550 -30.61 4.56 19.02
N ASP A 551 -29.42 4.86 18.47
CA ASP A 551 -28.73 6.15 18.73
C ASP A 551 -29.21 7.30 17.82
N ASN A 552 -30.44 7.27 17.33
CA ASN A 552 -31.15 8.42 16.76
C ASN A 552 -31.48 9.52 17.80
N SER A 553 -31.00 9.41 19.05
CA SER A 553 -31.21 10.41 20.10
C SER A 553 -30.46 11.74 19.88
N TYR A 554 -29.50 11.79 18.93
CA TYR A 554 -28.77 13.04 18.64
C TYR A 554 -29.35 13.87 17.46
N GLN A 555 -30.33 13.36 16.71
CA GLN A 555 -30.94 14.10 15.61
C GLN A 555 -32.14 15.01 15.98
N ASN A 556 -32.54 15.07 17.27
CA ASN A 556 -33.77 15.77 17.67
C ASN A 556 -33.59 16.88 18.69
N THR A 557 -32.47 17.59 18.77
CA THR A 557 -32.32 18.77 19.63
C THR A 557 -31.89 20.03 18.89
N THR A 558 -32.44 20.28 17.70
CA THR A 558 -32.47 21.63 17.12
C THR A 558 -33.78 21.78 16.34
N LYS A 559 -34.82 22.21 17.04
CA LYS A 559 -35.90 22.99 16.46
C LYS A 559 -35.72 24.44 16.85
#